data_0e3db8c032c8304471704c542aa34c8c
#
_entry.id   0e3db8c032c8304471704c542aa34c8c
#
_cell.length_a   1.000
_cell.length_b   1.000
_cell.length_c   1.000
_cell.angle_alpha   90.00
_cell.angle_beta   90.00
_cell.angle_gamma   90.00
#
_symmetry.space_group_name_H-M   'P 1'
#
loop_
_entity.id
_entity.type
_entity.pdbx_description
1 polymer ?
#
loop_
_entity_poly.entity_id
_entity_poly.type
_entity_poly.pdbx_seq_one_letter_code
_entity_poly.pdbx_strand_id
1 'polypeptide(L)'
;DTNLGGDDFDKALVRWLVSDFEAKEGTNLTKDIQALQRLTEAAEKAKMELSNVEKTTINLPFITADKNGPKHIQQDLTREKFETLCKDLIDRCRIPVEKALKDAKLDKSGINEVVLVGGSTRIPAIQQLVQSLTGKKPNKSVNPDEVVAIGAAIQAGILAGEITDILLLDVTPLSLGVETVGGIMTKLISRNTTIPVKKSELFSTAADNQTNVEIHVLQGEREVVSGNKSLGNFKL
;
A
#
# COMPACT_ATOMS: atom_id res chain seq x y z
N ASP A 1 -2.54 4.19 -0.59
CA ASP A 1 -3.15 3.04 -1.26
C ASP A 1 -2.74 1.76 -0.55
N THR A 2 -3.67 1.15 0.19
CA THR A 2 -3.42 -0.05 1.03
C THR A 2 -3.20 -1.33 0.21
N ASN A 3 -3.47 -1.29 -1.08
CA ASN A 3 -3.33 -2.40 -2.01
C ASN A 3 -2.21 -2.15 -3.03
N LEU A 4 -1.22 -1.33 -2.70
CA LEU A 4 -0.06 -1.05 -3.54
C LEU A 4 1.22 -1.25 -2.74
N GLY A 5 2.06 -2.16 -3.19
CA GLY A 5 3.33 -2.50 -2.56
C GLY A 5 4.36 -3.03 -3.55
N GLY A 6 5.50 -3.51 -3.04
CA GLY A 6 6.60 -4.05 -3.84
C GLY A 6 6.19 -5.14 -4.81
N ASP A 7 5.30 -6.03 -4.36
CA ASP A 7 4.79 -7.16 -5.15
C ASP A 7 4.08 -6.73 -6.44
N ASP A 8 3.45 -5.55 -6.46
CA ASP A 8 2.77 -5.06 -7.67
C ASP A 8 3.77 -4.66 -8.74
N PHE A 9 4.92 -4.10 -8.34
CA PHE A 9 6.04 -3.82 -9.24
C PHE A 9 6.65 -5.12 -9.77
N ASP A 10 6.82 -6.12 -8.90
CA ASP A 10 7.31 -7.44 -9.31
C ASP A 10 6.36 -8.11 -10.31
N LYS A 11 5.06 -8.08 -10.04
CA LYS A 11 4.04 -8.58 -10.97
C LYS A 11 4.05 -7.85 -12.31
N ALA A 12 4.34 -6.56 -12.35
CA ALA A 12 4.47 -5.82 -13.60
C ALA A 12 5.66 -6.34 -14.44
N LEU A 13 6.80 -6.60 -13.79
CA LEU A 13 7.97 -7.20 -14.44
C LEU A 13 7.70 -8.64 -14.90
N VAL A 14 7.08 -9.46 -14.06
CA VAL A 14 6.73 -10.84 -14.41
C VAL A 14 5.82 -10.87 -15.64
N ARG A 15 4.77 -10.03 -15.67
CA ARG A 15 3.90 -9.93 -16.85
C ARG A 15 4.65 -9.57 -18.12
N TRP A 16 5.57 -8.61 -18.02
CA TRP A 16 6.41 -8.25 -19.16
C TRP A 16 7.30 -9.41 -19.61
N LEU A 17 7.99 -10.10 -18.69
CA LEU A 17 8.86 -11.24 -18.99
C LEU A 17 8.09 -12.39 -19.63
N VAL A 18 6.91 -12.73 -19.11
CA VAL A 18 6.05 -13.77 -19.65
C VAL A 18 5.59 -13.42 -21.07
N SER A 19 5.13 -12.18 -21.28
CA SER A 19 4.67 -11.71 -22.60
C SER A 19 5.80 -11.67 -23.64
N ASP A 20 6.98 -11.20 -23.24
CA ASP A 20 8.16 -11.16 -24.11
C ASP A 20 8.63 -12.57 -24.48
N PHE A 21 8.66 -13.49 -23.50
CA PHE A 21 9.02 -14.88 -23.73
C PHE A 21 8.02 -15.60 -24.64
N GLU A 22 6.71 -15.42 -24.41
CA GLU A 22 5.67 -16.00 -25.23
C GLU A 22 5.75 -15.50 -26.68
N ALA A 23 6.04 -14.22 -26.87
CA ALA A 23 6.22 -13.63 -28.20
C ALA A 23 7.44 -14.18 -28.95
N LYS A 24 8.54 -14.49 -28.24
CA LYS A 24 9.79 -15.00 -28.83
C LYS A 24 9.79 -16.51 -29.04
N GLU A 25 9.26 -17.26 -28.06
CA GLU A 25 9.40 -18.70 -27.98
C GLU A 25 8.09 -19.46 -28.25
N GLY A 26 6.95 -18.76 -28.34
CA GLY A 26 5.63 -19.36 -28.55
C GLY A 26 5.12 -20.21 -27.39
N THR A 27 5.77 -20.12 -26.20
CA THR A 27 5.44 -20.93 -25.03
C THR A 27 4.94 -20.05 -23.91
N ASN A 28 3.78 -20.38 -23.37
CA ASN A 28 3.18 -19.64 -22.27
C ASN A 28 3.62 -20.20 -20.91
N LEU A 29 4.28 -19.38 -20.10
CA LEU A 29 4.79 -19.75 -18.78
C LEU A 29 3.77 -19.60 -17.64
N THR A 30 2.58 -19.04 -17.91
CA THR A 30 1.60 -18.75 -16.83
C THR A 30 1.04 -20.00 -16.15
N LYS A 31 1.16 -21.16 -16.78
CA LYS A 31 0.67 -22.45 -16.25
C LYS A 31 1.74 -23.24 -15.51
N ASP A 32 2.99 -22.82 -15.61
CA ASP A 32 4.12 -23.46 -14.94
C ASP A 32 4.44 -22.73 -13.63
N ILE A 33 4.04 -23.34 -12.51
CA ILE A 33 4.20 -22.78 -11.17
C ILE A 33 5.68 -22.56 -10.83
N GLN A 34 6.55 -23.49 -11.23
CA GLN A 34 7.99 -23.38 -10.95
C GLN A 34 8.64 -22.25 -11.77
N ALA A 35 8.24 -22.13 -13.05
CA ALA A 35 8.70 -21.02 -13.89
C ALA A 35 8.24 -19.68 -13.32
N LEU A 36 6.97 -19.57 -12.90
CA LEU A 36 6.42 -18.34 -12.30
C LEU A 36 7.15 -17.96 -11.01
N GLN A 37 7.45 -18.93 -10.15
CA GLN A 37 8.21 -18.65 -8.93
C GLN A 37 9.60 -18.09 -9.25
N ARG A 38 10.33 -18.73 -10.15
CA ARG A 38 11.66 -18.28 -10.58
C ARG A 38 11.63 -16.90 -11.25
N LEU A 39 10.58 -16.64 -12.04
CA LEU A 39 10.35 -15.32 -12.64
C LEU A 39 10.11 -14.25 -11.57
N THR A 40 9.31 -14.58 -10.54
CA THR A 40 9.00 -13.64 -9.45
C THR A 40 10.26 -13.30 -8.64
N GLU A 41 11.05 -14.30 -8.27
CA GLU A 41 12.32 -14.09 -7.55
C GLU A 41 13.32 -13.24 -8.38
N ALA A 42 13.40 -13.52 -9.69
CA ALA A 42 14.28 -12.76 -10.57
C ALA A 42 13.79 -11.33 -10.81
N ALA A 43 12.47 -11.13 -10.89
CA ALA A 43 11.87 -9.81 -11.02
C ALA A 43 12.11 -8.96 -9.76
N GLU A 44 11.91 -9.52 -8.58
CA GLU A 44 12.20 -8.86 -7.31
C GLU A 44 13.67 -8.46 -7.20
N LYS A 45 14.57 -9.38 -7.50
CA LYS A 45 16.01 -9.10 -7.52
C LYS A 45 16.35 -7.97 -8.49
N ALA A 46 15.84 -8.02 -9.71
CA ALA A 46 16.07 -6.99 -10.72
C ALA A 46 15.52 -5.61 -10.27
N LYS A 47 14.32 -5.57 -9.67
CA LYS A 47 13.76 -4.35 -9.06
C LYS A 47 14.70 -3.76 -8.00
N MET A 48 15.23 -4.59 -7.11
CA MET A 48 16.15 -4.15 -6.06
C MET A 48 17.46 -3.61 -6.64
N GLU A 49 18.03 -4.31 -7.63
CA GLU A 49 19.27 -3.87 -8.31
C GLU A 49 19.08 -2.53 -9.03
N LEU A 50 17.95 -2.34 -9.73
CA LEU A 50 17.63 -1.09 -10.44
C LEU A 50 17.43 0.12 -9.52
N SER A 51 17.29 -0.08 -8.22
CA SER A 51 17.35 1.02 -7.26
C SER A 51 18.74 1.66 -7.17
N ASN A 52 19.79 0.89 -7.50
CA ASN A 52 21.19 1.33 -7.37
C ASN A 52 21.91 1.49 -8.73
N VAL A 53 21.55 0.64 -9.72
CA VAL A 53 22.16 0.66 -11.05
C VAL A 53 21.14 1.04 -12.12
N GLU A 54 21.62 1.49 -13.28
CA GLU A 54 20.74 1.91 -14.39
C GLU A 54 20.31 0.74 -15.30
N LYS A 55 21.04 -0.37 -15.22
CA LYS A 55 20.77 -1.56 -16.04
C LYS A 55 21.14 -2.82 -15.27
N THR A 56 20.30 -3.87 -15.41
CA THR A 56 20.57 -5.22 -14.94
C THR A 56 20.21 -6.25 -16.01
N THR A 57 20.63 -7.51 -15.83
CA THR A 57 20.32 -8.61 -16.72
C THR A 57 19.62 -9.71 -15.93
N ILE A 58 18.40 -10.06 -16.37
CA ILE A 58 17.66 -11.21 -15.85
C ILE A 58 18.10 -12.43 -16.63
N ASN A 59 18.70 -13.40 -15.94
CA ASN A 59 19.19 -14.64 -16.52
C ASN A 59 18.55 -15.86 -15.81
N LEU A 60 17.68 -16.57 -16.53
CA LEU A 60 16.97 -17.75 -16.03
C LEU A 60 17.21 -18.92 -16.99
N PRO A 61 18.32 -19.65 -16.83
CA PRO A 61 18.59 -20.83 -17.63
C PRO A 61 17.58 -21.94 -17.30
N PHE A 62 17.21 -22.72 -18.32
CA PHE A 62 16.29 -23.85 -18.20
C PHE A 62 14.96 -23.45 -17.54
N ILE A 63 14.34 -22.35 -18.01
CA ILE A 63 13.06 -21.88 -17.44
C ILE A 63 11.92 -22.83 -17.77
N THR A 64 11.95 -23.44 -18.92
CA THR A 64 11.04 -24.49 -19.38
C THR A 64 11.69 -25.31 -20.48
N ALA A 65 11.01 -26.35 -20.97
CA ALA A 65 11.41 -27.14 -22.13
C ALA A 65 10.21 -27.46 -23.01
N ASP A 66 10.42 -27.51 -24.31
CA ASP A 66 9.47 -27.99 -25.29
C ASP A 66 10.06 -29.10 -26.19
N LYS A 67 9.35 -29.48 -27.26
CA LYS A 67 9.83 -30.48 -28.24
C LYS A 67 11.14 -30.10 -28.94
N ASN A 68 11.53 -28.82 -28.91
CA ASN A 68 12.76 -28.30 -29.51
C ASN A 68 13.90 -28.23 -28.49
N GLY A 69 13.66 -28.61 -27.23
CA GLY A 69 14.65 -28.63 -26.16
C GLY A 69 14.43 -27.59 -25.06
N PRO A 70 15.44 -27.39 -24.23
CA PRO A 70 15.36 -26.45 -23.12
C PRO A 70 15.32 -25.00 -23.61
N LYS A 71 14.53 -24.18 -22.89
CA LYS A 71 14.38 -22.74 -23.14
C LYS A 71 14.94 -21.93 -21.98
N HIS A 72 15.45 -20.75 -22.30
CA HIS A 72 16.13 -19.87 -21.37
C HIS A 72 15.59 -18.45 -21.50
N ILE A 73 15.65 -17.69 -20.41
CA ILE A 73 15.44 -16.24 -20.45
C ILE A 73 16.79 -15.57 -20.19
N GLN A 74 17.22 -14.73 -21.09
CA GLN A 74 18.32 -13.79 -20.89
C GLN A 74 17.85 -12.43 -21.41
N GLN A 75 17.50 -11.53 -20.49
CA GLN A 75 16.86 -10.28 -20.83
C GLN A 75 17.51 -9.11 -20.08
N ASP A 76 17.96 -8.13 -20.83
CA ASP A 76 18.43 -6.87 -20.27
C ASP A 76 17.25 -5.99 -19.88
N LEU A 77 17.34 -5.38 -18.69
CA LEU A 77 16.33 -4.48 -18.15
C LEU A 77 17.00 -3.20 -17.70
N THR A 78 16.60 -2.07 -18.30
CA THR A 78 17.02 -0.73 -17.85
C THR A 78 16.04 -0.17 -16.84
N ARG A 79 16.51 0.75 -15.98
CA ARG A 79 15.66 1.50 -15.06
C ARG A 79 14.54 2.23 -15.79
N GLU A 80 14.83 2.88 -16.90
CA GLU A 80 13.84 3.56 -17.74
C GLU A 80 12.72 2.61 -18.21
N LYS A 81 13.09 1.41 -18.67
CA LYS A 81 12.11 0.39 -19.06
C LYS A 81 11.27 -0.06 -17.89
N PHE A 82 11.89 -0.29 -16.73
CA PHE A 82 11.18 -0.64 -15.48
C PHE A 82 10.19 0.45 -15.08
N GLU A 83 10.62 1.70 -15.07
CA GLU A 83 9.76 2.85 -14.72
C GLU A 83 8.59 3.01 -15.70
N THR A 84 8.83 2.76 -17.00
CA THR A 84 7.77 2.74 -18.01
C THR A 84 6.74 1.65 -17.76
N LEU A 85 7.19 0.42 -17.45
CA LEU A 85 6.31 -0.71 -17.13
C LEU A 85 5.49 -0.49 -15.86
N CYS A 86 6.02 0.27 -14.92
CA CYS A 86 5.41 0.54 -13.62
C CYS A 86 4.77 1.93 -13.52
N LYS A 87 4.66 2.65 -14.62
CA LYS A 87 4.18 4.06 -14.63
C LYS A 87 2.84 4.23 -13.90
N ASP A 88 1.88 3.37 -14.16
CA ASP A 88 0.55 3.44 -13.54
C ASP A 88 0.62 3.23 -12.01
N LEU A 89 1.52 2.36 -11.55
CA LEU A 89 1.73 2.12 -10.12
C LEU A 89 2.37 3.34 -9.45
N ILE A 90 3.34 3.97 -10.12
CA ILE A 90 3.99 5.19 -9.66
C ILE A 90 2.96 6.34 -9.59
N ASP A 91 2.16 6.51 -10.63
CA ASP A 91 1.12 7.55 -10.68
C ASP A 91 0.04 7.35 -9.58
N ARG A 92 -0.30 6.11 -9.23
CA ARG A 92 -1.21 5.81 -8.10
C ARG A 92 -0.65 6.29 -6.76
N CYS A 93 0.66 6.35 -6.57
CA CYS A 93 1.25 6.88 -5.33
C CYS A 93 1.00 8.37 -5.12
N ARG A 94 0.71 9.13 -6.17
CA ARG A 94 0.40 10.56 -6.11
C ARG A 94 -0.86 10.86 -5.30
N ILE A 95 -1.92 10.09 -5.57
CA ILE A 95 -3.27 10.34 -5.02
C ILE A 95 -3.29 10.41 -3.49
N PRO A 96 -2.73 9.43 -2.74
CA PRO A 96 -2.74 9.50 -1.27
C PRO A 96 -1.87 10.64 -0.72
N VAL A 97 -0.78 11.01 -1.38
CA VAL A 97 0.06 12.15 -0.95
C VAL A 97 -0.71 13.46 -1.08
N GLU A 98 -1.32 13.70 -2.24
CA GLU A 98 -2.12 14.92 -2.48
C GLU A 98 -3.32 15.00 -1.53
N LYS A 99 -3.98 13.85 -1.28
CA LYS A 99 -5.09 13.77 -0.33
C LYS A 99 -4.63 14.07 1.09
N ALA A 100 -3.49 13.55 1.53
CA ALA A 100 -2.96 13.80 2.87
C ALA A 100 -2.59 15.28 3.06
N LEU A 101 -1.96 15.92 2.08
CA LEU A 101 -1.67 17.35 2.11
C LEU A 101 -2.95 18.19 2.21
N LYS A 102 -3.97 17.86 1.40
CA LYS A 102 -5.26 18.52 1.44
C LYS A 102 -5.97 18.36 2.79
N ASP A 103 -5.97 17.15 3.35
CA ASP A 103 -6.60 16.87 4.65
C ASP A 103 -5.88 17.62 5.77
N ALA A 104 -4.56 17.73 5.71
CA ALA A 104 -3.75 18.51 6.64
C ALA A 104 -3.86 20.03 6.42
N LYS A 105 -4.49 20.48 5.33
CA LYS A 105 -4.55 21.89 4.90
C LYS A 105 -3.16 22.52 4.74
N LEU A 106 -2.20 21.71 4.26
CA LEU A 106 -0.82 22.12 4.01
C LEU A 106 -0.56 22.21 2.51
N ASP A 107 0.25 23.19 2.15
CA ASP A 107 0.90 23.27 0.85
C ASP A 107 2.36 22.78 0.95
N LYS A 108 3.08 22.84 -0.16
CA LYS A 108 4.50 22.40 -0.22
C LYS A 108 5.40 23.18 0.75
N SER A 109 5.09 24.43 1.04
CA SER A 109 5.89 25.29 1.93
C SER A 109 5.72 24.91 3.40
N GLY A 110 4.58 24.32 3.75
CA GLY A 110 4.28 23.83 5.10
C GLY A 110 4.96 22.51 5.45
N ILE A 111 5.59 21.83 4.48
CA ILE A 111 6.33 20.59 4.75
C ILE A 111 7.73 20.91 5.27
N ASN A 112 8.05 20.48 6.48
CA ASN A 112 9.36 20.67 7.07
C ASN A 112 10.34 19.61 6.58
N GLU A 113 9.95 18.34 6.61
CA GLU A 113 10.77 17.20 6.28
C GLU A 113 9.94 16.07 5.63
N VAL A 114 10.60 15.27 4.81
CA VAL A 114 10.03 14.07 4.17
C VAL A 114 10.86 12.87 4.58
N VAL A 115 10.25 11.92 5.25
CA VAL A 115 10.86 10.64 5.62
C VAL A 115 10.18 9.54 4.82
N LEU A 116 10.97 8.72 4.13
CA LEU A 116 10.47 7.60 3.33
C LEU A 116 10.63 6.30 4.10
N VAL A 117 9.57 5.49 4.12
CA VAL A 117 9.49 4.24 4.89
C VAL A 117 9.03 3.11 3.97
N GLY A 118 9.63 1.93 4.14
CA GLY A 118 9.37 0.72 3.36
C GLY A 118 10.28 0.56 2.13
N GLY A 119 10.62 -0.69 1.80
CA GLY A 119 11.60 -1.04 0.76
C GLY A 119 11.31 -0.44 -0.61
N SER A 120 10.03 -0.35 -1.02
CA SER A 120 9.63 0.23 -2.32
C SER A 120 9.97 1.72 -2.46
N THR A 121 10.20 2.44 -1.36
CA THR A 121 10.63 3.85 -1.39
C THR A 121 12.09 4.03 -1.84
N ARG A 122 12.83 2.93 -2.00
CA ARG A 122 14.17 2.94 -2.61
C ARG A 122 14.13 3.16 -4.12
N ILE A 123 12.99 2.92 -4.77
CA ILE A 123 12.78 3.12 -6.21
C ILE A 123 12.99 4.60 -6.55
N PRO A 124 13.94 4.96 -7.45
CA PRO A 124 14.25 6.35 -7.75
C PRO A 124 13.04 7.18 -8.22
N ALA A 125 12.19 6.61 -9.07
CA ALA A 125 10.98 7.29 -9.55
C ALA A 125 10.00 7.64 -8.41
N ILE A 126 9.88 6.81 -7.37
CA ILE A 126 9.07 7.12 -6.18
C ILE A 126 9.68 8.30 -5.40
N GLN A 127 11.01 8.32 -5.24
CA GLN A 127 11.69 9.43 -4.56
C GLN A 127 11.50 10.74 -5.33
N GLN A 128 11.65 10.70 -6.65
CA GLN A 128 11.45 11.86 -7.54
C GLN A 128 9.99 12.34 -7.50
N LEU A 129 9.01 11.42 -7.53
CA LEU A 129 7.61 11.74 -7.40
C LEU A 129 7.34 12.50 -6.10
N VAL A 130 7.77 11.95 -4.97
CA VAL A 130 7.55 12.56 -3.65
C VAL A 130 8.23 13.93 -3.57
N GLN A 131 9.46 14.06 -4.07
CA GLN A 131 10.15 15.34 -4.13
C GLN A 131 9.40 16.36 -4.99
N SER A 132 8.83 15.94 -6.11
CA SER A 132 8.04 16.83 -6.99
C SER A 132 6.74 17.32 -6.32
N LEU A 133 6.12 16.46 -5.52
CA LEU A 133 4.88 16.75 -4.80
C LEU A 133 5.09 17.64 -3.58
N THR A 134 6.18 17.41 -2.83
CA THR A 134 6.46 18.10 -1.56
C THR A 134 7.43 19.27 -1.67
N GLY A 135 8.19 19.33 -2.76
CA GLY A 135 9.27 20.32 -2.93
C GLY A 135 10.51 20.06 -2.08
N LYS A 136 10.54 18.97 -1.30
CA LYS A 136 11.63 18.62 -0.38
C LYS A 136 12.31 17.34 -0.82
N LYS A 137 13.64 17.29 -0.70
CA LYS A 137 14.38 16.03 -0.85
C LYS A 137 14.04 15.09 0.31
N PRO A 138 13.75 13.81 0.03
CA PRO A 138 13.56 12.84 1.09
C PRO A 138 14.80 12.69 1.98
N ASN A 139 14.56 12.64 3.29
CA ASN A 139 15.60 12.32 4.27
C ASN A 139 16.02 10.84 4.10
N LYS A 140 17.33 10.61 4.01
CA LYS A 140 17.93 9.28 3.83
C LYS A 140 18.69 8.80 5.07
N SER A 141 18.62 9.53 6.20
CA SER A 141 19.29 9.15 7.44
C SER A 141 18.62 7.97 8.14
N VAL A 142 17.37 7.70 7.82
CA VAL A 142 16.60 6.61 8.41
C VAL A 142 16.62 5.41 7.46
N ASN A 143 16.91 4.21 8.00
CA ASN A 143 16.81 2.97 7.24
C ASN A 143 15.33 2.63 7.01
N PRO A 144 14.83 2.66 5.77
CA PRO A 144 13.42 2.44 5.47
C PRO A 144 12.93 1.01 5.78
N ASP A 145 13.83 0.05 5.95
CA ASP A 145 13.47 -1.34 6.26
C ASP A 145 13.33 -1.60 7.77
N GLU A 146 14.03 -0.82 8.61
CA GLU A 146 14.11 -1.01 10.06
C GLU A 146 13.29 0.00 10.87
N VAL A 147 13.00 1.16 10.30
CA VAL A 147 12.39 2.29 11.02
C VAL A 147 11.05 1.94 11.68
N VAL A 148 10.26 1.05 11.08
CA VAL A 148 8.97 0.61 11.64
C VAL A 148 9.20 -0.21 12.91
N ALA A 149 10.18 -1.11 12.92
CA ALA A 149 10.52 -1.90 14.10
C ALA A 149 11.07 -1.02 15.23
N ILE A 150 11.93 -0.05 14.89
CA ILE A 150 12.46 0.93 15.84
C ILE A 150 11.31 1.79 16.42
N GLY A 151 10.41 2.28 15.57
CA GLY A 151 9.24 3.03 16.01
C GLY A 151 8.31 2.23 16.92
N ALA A 152 8.09 0.96 16.61
CA ALA A 152 7.31 0.06 17.47
C ALA A 152 7.97 -0.17 18.84
N ALA A 153 9.30 -0.31 18.88
CA ALA A 153 10.04 -0.44 20.13
C ALA A 153 9.94 0.83 21.00
N ILE A 154 10.06 2.01 20.37
CA ILE A 154 9.87 3.30 21.07
C ILE A 154 8.45 3.41 21.62
N GLN A 155 7.44 3.05 20.84
CA GLN A 155 6.04 3.07 21.27
C GLN A 155 5.80 2.11 22.45
N ALA A 156 6.42 0.94 22.43
CA ALA A 156 6.36 0.00 23.56
C ALA A 156 6.96 0.62 24.84
N GLY A 157 8.11 1.32 24.73
CA GLY A 157 8.72 2.04 25.84
C GLY A 157 7.84 3.17 26.39
N ILE A 158 7.12 3.89 25.52
CA ILE A 158 6.13 4.91 25.93
C ILE A 158 4.98 4.25 26.70
N LEU A 159 4.43 3.15 26.21
CA LEU A 159 3.34 2.43 26.88
C LEU A 159 3.77 1.79 28.21
N ALA A 160 5.03 1.37 28.32
CA ALA A 160 5.61 0.88 29.59
C ALA A 160 5.93 1.98 30.58
N GLY A 161 5.87 3.26 30.18
CA GLY A 161 6.23 4.40 30.99
C GLY A 161 7.74 4.63 31.15
N GLU A 162 8.56 3.95 30.37
CA GLU A 162 10.03 4.10 30.36
C GLU A 162 10.47 5.34 29.56
N ILE A 163 9.69 5.73 28.55
CA ILE A 163 9.90 6.93 27.72
C ILE A 163 8.75 7.90 27.99
N THR A 164 9.08 9.07 28.54
CA THR A 164 8.07 10.07 28.97
C THR A 164 8.19 11.41 28.25
N ASP A 165 9.23 11.62 27.48
CA ASP A 165 9.56 12.87 26.78
C ASP A 165 9.03 12.91 25.35
N ILE A 166 8.42 11.81 24.87
CA ILE A 166 7.82 11.69 23.54
C ILE A 166 6.32 11.45 23.68
N LEU A 167 5.52 12.26 22.99
CA LEU A 167 4.07 12.07 22.86
C LEU A 167 3.75 11.67 21.43
N LEU A 168 3.21 10.48 21.24
CA LEU A 168 2.63 10.05 19.96
C LEU A 168 1.11 10.14 20.05
N LEU A 169 0.50 10.92 19.17
CA LEU A 169 -0.94 10.97 18.95
C LEU A 169 -1.23 10.34 17.57
N ASP A 170 -2.12 9.39 17.57
CA ASP A 170 -2.59 8.75 16.34
C ASP A 170 -4.03 9.16 16.04
N VAL A 171 -4.51 8.88 14.83
CA VAL A 171 -5.83 9.24 14.36
C VAL A 171 -6.53 8.07 13.69
N THR A 172 -7.86 8.11 13.67
CA THR A 172 -8.64 7.16 12.87
C THR A 172 -8.44 7.43 11.39
N PRO A 173 -8.01 6.46 10.57
CA PRO A 173 -7.77 6.70 9.12
C PRO A 173 -9.07 6.82 8.33
N LEU A 174 -10.15 6.21 8.80
CA LEU A 174 -11.48 6.23 8.21
C LEU A 174 -12.53 6.46 9.30
N SER A 175 -13.68 7.01 8.90
CA SER A 175 -14.82 7.19 9.79
C SER A 175 -15.38 5.86 10.27
N LEU A 176 -15.81 5.82 11.52
CA LEU A 176 -16.53 4.72 12.13
C LEU A 176 -17.98 5.13 12.34
N GLY A 177 -18.89 4.22 12.08
CA GLY A 177 -20.32 4.47 12.22
C GLY A 177 -21.13 3.21 12.32
N VAL A 178 -22.43 3.39 12.36
CA VAL A 178 -23.41 2.31 12.42
C VAL A 178 -24.42 2.43 11.29
N GLU A 179 -24.97 1.29 10.89
CA GLU A 179 -26.09 1.26 9.96
C GLU A 179 -27.34 1.81 10.63
N THR A 180 -28.05 2.66 9.92
CA THR A 180 -29.37 3.21 10.33
C THR A 180 -30.41 2.90 9.26
N VAL A 181 -31.66 3.28 9.55
CA VAL A 181 -32.81 3.04 8.66
C VAL A 181 -32.50 3.48 7.22
N GLY A 182 -32.81 2.61 6.26
CA GLY A 182 -32.59 2.88 4.84
C GLY A 182 -31.23 2.42 4.31
N GLY A 183 -30.44 1.65 5.09
CA GLY A 183 -29.12 1.17 4.65
C GLY A 183 -28.06 2.29 4.55
N ILE A 184 -28.18 3.28 5.43
CA ILE A 184 -27.31 4.45 5.50
C ILE A 184 -26.33 4.28 6.67
N MET A 185 -25.07 4.65 6.46
CA MET A 185 -24.07 4.72 7.51
C MET A 185 -24.13 6.07 8.23
N THR A 186 -24.53 6.05 9.49
CA THR A 186 -24.43 7.22 10.38
C THR A 186 -23.07 7.22 11.05
N LYS A 187 -22.26 8.26 10.75
CA LYS A 187 -20.90 8.40 11.28
C LYS A 187 -20.95 8.84 12.74
N LEU A 188 -20.31 8.09 13.62
CA LEU A 188 -20.13 8.43 15.05
C LEU A 188 -18.77 9.07 15.32
N ILE A 189 -17.70 8.52 14.71
CA ILE A 189 -16.34 9.01 14.82
C ILE A 189 -15.87 9.35 13.41
N SER A 190 -15.58 10.60 13.15
CA SER A 190 -15.08 11.05 11.86
C SER A 190 -13.63 10.63 11.64
N ARG A 191 -13.22 10.41 10.39
CA ARG A 191 -11.81 10.21 10.04
C ARG A 191 -10.95 11.35 10.57
N ASN A 192 -9.69 11.07 10.81
CA ASN A 192 -8.71 12.00 11.38
C ASN A 192 -9.06 12.48 12.81
N THR A 193 -9.95 11.76 13.53
CA THR A 193 -10.16 12.00 14.96
C THR A 193 -9.02 11.38 15.74
N THR A 194 -8.40 12.16 16.65
CA THR A 194 -7.32 11.69 17.53
C THR A 194 -7.81 10.56 18.44
N ILE A 195 -7.02 9.52 18.58
CA ILE A 195 -7.29 8.39 19.48
C ILE A 195 -6.37 8.44 20.71
N PRO A 196 -6.84 7.93 21.90
CA PRO A 196 -8.12 7.23 22.11
C PRO A 196 -9.32 8.18 22.12
N VAL A 197 -10.46 7.73 21.57
CA VAL A 197 -11.72 8.48 21.53
C VAL A 197 -12.89 7.58 21.89
N LYS A 198 -13.87 8.13 22.59
CA LYS A 198 -15.16 7.50 22.90
C LYS A 198 -16.30 8.39 22.43
N LYS A 199 -17.25 7.82 21.70
CA LYS A 199 -18.49 8.49 21.29
C LYS A 199 -19.69 7.64 21.65
N SER A 200 -20.77 8.29 22.06
CA SER A 200 -22.06 7.69 22.34
C SER A 200 -23.13 8.51 21.64
N GLU A 201 -24.12 7.82 21.09
CA GLU A 201 -25.23 8.41 20.37
C GLU A 201 -26.52 7.71 20.81
N LEU A 202 -27.62 8.44 20.84
CA LEU A 202 -28.92 7.90 21.16
C LEU A 202 -29.68 7.58 19.88
N PHE A 203 -30.16 6.37 19.78
CA PHE A 203 -31.01 5.90 18.69
C PHE A 203 -32.33 5.45 19.24
N SER A 204 -33.41 5.64 18.47
CA SER A 204 -34.74 5.08 18.76
C SER A 204 -34.94 3.79 17.98
N THR A 205 -35.83 2.94 18.47
CA THR A 205 -36.31 1.77 17.74
C THR A 205 -37.11 2.18 16.51
N ALA A 206 -37.06 1.35 15.46
CA ALA A 206 -37.74 1.62 14.19
C ALA A 206 -39.25 1.29 14.26
N ALA A 207 -39.69 0.48 15.25
CA ALA A 207 -41.08 0.06 15.44
C ALA A 207 -41.44 0.01 16.93
N ASP A 208 -42.73 0.16 17.22
CA ASP A 208 -43.26 0.01 18.57
C ASP A 208 -43.07 -1.43 19.07
N ASN A 209 -42.76 -1.59 20.36
CA ASN A 209 -42.52 -2.88 21.03
C ASN A 209 -41.33 -3.70 20.43
N GLN A 210 -40.40 -3.06 19.75
CA GLN A 210 -39.17 -3.71 19.28
C GLN A 210 -38.32 -4.13 20.50
N THR A 211 -38.06 -5.42 20.64
CA THR A 211 -37.34 -6.00 21.80
C THR A 211 -35.84 -6.23 21.53
N ASN A 212 -35.42 -6.18 20.29
CA ASN A 212 -34.02 -6.38 19.90
C ASN A 212 -33.59 -5.32 18.89
N VAL A 213 -32.36 -4.88 19.01
CA VAL A 213 -31.70 -3.98 18.04
C VAL A 213 -30.45 -4.66 17.54
N GLU A 214 -30.27 -4.76 16.23
CA GLU A 214 -29.03 -5.18 15.61
C GLU A 214 -28.22 -3.95 15.26
N ILE A 215 -27.01 -3.88 15.78
CA ILE A 215 -26.06 -2.80 15.53
C ILE A 215 -25.00 -3.30 14.57
N HIS A 216 -25.05 -2.85 13.32
CA HIS A 216 -24.06 -3.14 12.31
C HIS A 216 -22.99 -2.03 12.32
N VAL A 217 -21.77 -2.37 12.72
CA VAL A 217 -20.64 -1.42 12.82
C VAL A 217 -19.87 -1.41 11.51
N LEU A 218 -19.61 -0.20 11.02
CA LEU A 218 -19.05 0.06 9.71
C LEU A 218 -17.83 0.99 9.79
N GLN A 219 -16.91 0.80 8.86
CA GLN A 219 -15.76 1.68 8.64
C GLN A 219 -15.71 2.13 7.19
N GLY A 220 -15.64 3.45 6.96
CA GLY A 220 -15.52 4.01 5.61
C GLY A 220 -16.10 5.41 5.48
N GLU A 221 -16.14 5.92 4.26
CA GLU A 221 -16.57 7.28 3.95
C GLU A 221 -17.85 7.33 3.10
N ARG A 222 -18.35 6.20 2.66
CA ARG A 222 -19.57 6.13 1.83
C ARG A 222 -20.82 6.31 2.68
N GLU A 223 -21.82 6.97 2.13
CA GLU A 223 -23.13 7.10 2.80
C GLU A 223 -23.90 5.78 2.84
N VAL A 224 -23.76 4.97 1.78
CA VAL A 224 -24.45 3.67 1.68
C VAL A 224 -23.61 2.58 2.35
N VAL A 225 -24.26 1.75 3.15
CA VAL A 225 -23.65 0.63 3.91
C VAL A 225 -22.78 -0.27 3.04
N SER A 226 -23.28 -0.68 1.85
CA SER A 226 -22.58 -1.59 0.94
C SER A 226 -21.24 -1.06 0.42
N GLY A 227 -21.01 0.24 0.51
CA GLY A 227 -19.75 0.87 0.12
C GLY A 227 -18.69 0.94 1.23
N ASN A 228 -19.01 0.46 2.44
CA ASN A 228 -18.16 0.54 3.62
C ASN A 228 -17.75 -0.86 4.09
N LYS A 229 -16.68 -0.93 4.87
CA LYS A 229 -16.21 -2.18 5.45
C LYS A 229 -17.04 -2.51 6.69
N SER A 230 -17.68 -3.68 6.71
CA SER A 230 -18.31 -4.23 7.90
C SER A 230 -17.23 -4.64 8.91
N LEU A 231 -17.37 -4.20 10.15
CA LEU A 231 -16.52 -4.58 11.28
C LEU A 231 -17.19 -5.65 12.16
N GLY A 232 -18.49 -5.75 12.13
CA GLY A 232 -19.25 -6.75 12.87
C GLY A 232 -20.67 -6.30 13.21
N ASN A 233 -21.49 -7.25 13.68
CA ASN A 233 -22.85 -7.04 14.11
C ASN A 233 -22.98 -7.41 15.58
N PHE A 234 -23.70 -6.57 16.33
CA PHE A 234 -24.02 -6.78 17.74
C PHE A 234 -25.54 -6.77 17.91
N LYS A 235 -26.06 -7.65 18.77
CA LYS A 235 -27.46 -7.65 19.16
C LYS A 235 -27.61 -7.12 20.60
N LEU A 236 -28.49 -6.19 20.77
CA LEU A 236 -28.90 -5.64 22.05
C LEU A 236 -30.34 -6.02 22.33
#